data_5c0c75d97927297c0a5f1e1a8bf1936a
#
_entry.id   5c0c75d97927297c0a5f1e1a8bf1936a
#
_cell.length_a   1.000
_cell.length_b   1.000
_cell.length_c   1.000
_cell.angle_alpha   90.00
_cell.angle_beta   90.00
_cell.angle_gamma   90.00
#
_symmetry.space_group_name_H-M   'P 1'
#
loop_
_entity.id
_entity.type
_entity.pdbx_description
1 polymer ?
#
loop_
_entity_poly.entity_id
_entity_poly.type
_entity_poly.pdbx_seq_one_letter_code
_entity_poly.pdbx_strand_id
1 'polypeptide(L)'
;MPWDGCELWVGEVSPEGALENIRWVAGGTHESIFQPEWSPAGVLYFSSDRNGWWNLQRISDAGQIESVFPTKGELGMPQWVFGTSQYAFASDELIVCSHIKQGVSQLALLDLRNQKLEEIDCPFTDIQYLRATADYAVFRAGSPTEVAAIARLNLETKRIDTLRLANDLEVFPAYFSIPRPIEFPTEAGLTAHGLSLIHI
;
A
#
# COMPACT_ATOMS: atom_id res chain seq x y z
N MET A 1 -20.15 -0.87 -1.65
CA MET A 1 -19.15 -0.51 -0.61
C MET A 1 -17.93 0.11 -1.31
N PRO A 2 -17.09 0.94 -0.65
CA PRO A 2 -15.95 1.56 -1.34
C PRO A 2 -14.90 0.56 -1.85
N TRP A 3 -14.91 -0.66 -1.34
CA TRP A 3 -14.08 -1.77 -1.82
C TRP A 3 -14.75 -2.62 -2.92
N ASP A 4 -16.03 -2.39 -3.23
CA ASP A 4 -16.69 -3.00 -4.40
C ASP A 4 -16.58 -2.09 -5.61
N GLY A 5 -16.63 -0.78 -5.37
CA GLY A 5 -16.51 0.23 -6.41
C GLY A 5 -16.59 1.64 -5.84
N CYS A 6 -15.73 2.49 -6.38
CA CYS A 6 -15.74 3.94 -6.12
C CYS A 6 -15.20 4.69 -7.34
N GLU A 7 -15.42 5.99 -7.37
CA GLU A 7 -14.99 6.82 -8.48
C GLU A 7 -13.93 7.84 -8.01
N LEU A 8 -12.93 8.05 -8.84
CA LEU A 8 -11.92 9.08 -8.69
C LEU A 8 -12.25 10.27 -9.59
N TRP A 9 -12.40 11.43 -8.97
CA TRP A 9 -12.65 12.69 -9.64
C TRP A 9 -11.53 13.67 -9.32
N VAL A 10 -11.20 14.53 -10.27
CA VAL A 10 -10.24 15.65 -10.11
C VAL A 10 -10.97 16.94 -10.42
N GLY A 11 -10.73 17.95 -9.60
CA GLY A 11 -11.21 19.31 -9.79
C GLY A 11 -10.14 20.33 -9.43
N GLU A 12 -10.31 21.54 -9.91
CA GLU A 12 -9.49 22.69 -9.55
C GLU A 12 -10.13 23.42 -8.37
N VAL A 13 -9.31 23.98 -7.49
CA VAL A 13 -9.79 24.82 -6.38
C VAL A 13 -9.61 26.27 -6.79
N SER A 14 -10.71 27.01 -6.93
CA SER A 14 -10.65 28.44 -7.22
C SER A 14 -10.05 29.25 -6.06
N PRO A 15 -9.62 30.50 -6.27
CA PRO A 15 -9.14 31.38 -5.19
C PRO A 15 -10.17 31.58 -4.06
N GLU A 16 -11.44 31.45 -4.37
CA GLU A 16 -12.56 31.56 -3.43
C GLU A 16 -12.88 30.24 -2.70
N GLY A 17 -12.16 29.14 -3.05
CA GLY A 17 -12.32 27.82 -2.44
C GLY A 17 -13.42 26.95 -3.06
N ALA A 18 -13.99 27.34 -4.20
CA ALA A 18 -14.94 26.52 -4.93
C ALA A 18 -14.23 25.46 -5.77
N LEU A 19 -14.88 24.30 -5.96
CA LEU A 19 -14.41 23.27 -6.89
C LEU A 19 -14.91 23.59 -8.30
N GLU A 20 -13.98 23.68 -9.24
CA GLU A 20 -14.23 23.97 -10.65
C GLU A 20 -13.60 22.89 -11.54
N ASN A 21 -13.98 22.84 -12.81
CA ASN A 21 -13.43 21.92 -13.83
C ASN A 21 -13.39 20.45 -13.37
N ILE A 22 -14.43 20.04 -12.64
CA ILE A 22 -14.54 18.70 -12.08
C ILE A 22 -14.67 17.69 -13.23
N ARG A 23 -13.78 16.69 -13.25
CA ARG A 23 -13.80 15.63 -14.25
C ARG A 23 -13.60 14.26 -13.62
N TRP A 24 -14.27 13.25 -14.17
CA TRP A 24 -14.02 11.85 -13.84
C TRP A 24 -12.65 11.41 -14.36
N VAL A 25 -11.96 10.54 -13.60
CA VAL A 25 -10.63 10.01 -13.91
C VAL A 25 -10.64 8.51 -14.04
N ALA A 26 -11.15 7.82 -13.02
CA ALA A 26 -11.10 6.35 -12.94
C ALA A 26 -12.20 5.82 -12.00
N GLY A 27 -12.35 4.50 -11.97
CA GLY A 27 -13.26 3.84 -11.05
C GLY A 27 -14.67 3.65 -11.62
N GLY A 28 -15.55 3.11 -10.81
CA GLY A 28 -16.93 2.80 -11.16
C GLY A 28 -17.55 1.79 -10.20
N THR A 29 -18.61 1.12 -10.61
CA THR A 29 -19.35 0.16 -9.76
C THR A 29 -18.60 -1.15 -9.50
N HIS A 30 -17.58 -1.47 -10.31
CA HIS A 30 -16.81 -2.72 -10.26
C HIS A 30 -15.29 -2.46 -10.27
N GLU A 31 -14.90 -1.26 -9.92
CA GLU A 31 -13.50 -0.87 -9.77
C GLU A 31 -13.37 -0.02 -8.51
N SER A 32 -12.53 -0.44 -7.62
CA SER A 32 -12.21 0.29 -6.40
C SER A 32 -10.90 1.05 -6.55
N ILE A 33 -10.88 2.29 -6.06
CA ILE A 33 -9.73 3.18 -6.11
C ILE A 33 -9.25 3.45 -4.69
N PHE A 34 -7.94 3.37 -4.48
CA PHE A 34 -7.32 3.63 -3.19
C PHE A 34 -6.15 4.60 -3.33
N GLN A 35 -5.98 5.48 -2.35
CA GLN A 35 -4.87 6.39 -2.19
C GLN A 35 -4.52 7.17 -3.47
N PRO A 36 -5.42 8.04 -4.00
CA PRO A 36 -5.01 8.97 -5.04
C PRO A 36 -3.99 9.95 -4.47
N GLU A 37 -2.87 10.14 -5.17
CA GLU A 37 -1.77 10.99 -4.74
C GLU A 37 -1.05 11.58 -5.96
N TRP A 38 -0.65 12.85 -5.84
CA TRP A 38 0.16 13.52 -6.84
C TRP A 38 1.64 13.23 -6.59
N SER A 39 2.36 12.82 -7.63
CA SER A 39 3.83 12.77 -7.57
C SER A 39 4.42 14.17 -7.41
N PRO A 40 5.69 14.32 -6.99
CA PRO A 40 6.34 15.63 -6.98
C PRO A 40 6.34 16.33 -8.35
N ALA A 41 6.36 15.56 -9.46
CA ALA A 41 6.25 16.08 -10.83
C ALA A 41 4.81 16.45 -11.24
N GLY A 42 3.81 16.31 -10.37
CA GLY A 42 2.41 16.65 -10.66
C GLY A 42 1.65 15.61 -11.48
N VAL A 43 2.12 14.36 -11.53
CA VAL A 43 1.41 13.25 -12.15
C VAL A 43 0.53 12.57 -11.10
N LEU A 44 -0.73 12.30 -11.46
CA LEU A 44 -1.67 11.61 -10.57
C LEU A 44 -1.43 10.10 -10.60
N TYR A 45 -1.23 9.53 -9.41
CA TYR A 45 -1.15 8.10 -9.17
C TYR A 45 -2.28 7.65 -8.26
N PHE A 46 -2.66 6.38 -8.35
CA PHE A 46 -3.65 5.73 -7.48
C PHE A 46 -3.52 4.22 -7.58
N SER A 47 -3.93 3.50 -6.55
CA SER A 47 -4.11 2.05 -6.63
C SER A 47 -5.50 1.71 -7.12
N SER A 48 -5.62 0.69 -7.97
CA SER A 48 -6.88 0.21 -8.53
C SER A 48 -6.88 -1.32 -8.59
N ASP A 49 -8.02 -1.93 -8.31
CA ASP A 49 -8.25 -3.39 -8.38
C ASP A 49 -8.74 -3.87 -9.75
N ARG A 50 -8.73 -3.02 -10.77
CA ARG A 50 -9.23 -3.30 -12.15
C ARG A 50 -8.70 -4.59 -12.78
N ASN A 51 -7.54 -5.07 -12.34
CA ASN A 51 -6.88 -6.28 -12.82
C ASN A 51 -7.04 -7.47 -11.86
N GLY A 52 -7.95 -7.37 -10.88
CA GLY A 52 -8.16 -8.37 -9.84
C GLY A 52 -7.15 -8.31 -8.69
N TRP A 53 -6.24 -7.34 -8.72
CA TRP A 53 -5.26 -7.04 -7.68
C TRP A 53 -5.15 -5.53 -7.54
N TRP A 54 -5.00 -5.02 -6.32
CA TRP A 54 -4.71 -3.61 -6.06
C TRP A 54 -3.33 -3.25 -6.61
N ASN A 55 -3.29 -2.67 -7.79
CA ASN A 55 -2.05 -2.30 -8.47
C ASN A 55 -1.97 -0.79 -8.70
N LEU A 56 -0.75 -0.26 -8.69
CA LEU A 56 -0.49 1.16 -8.90
C LEU A 56 -0.70 1.54 -10.37
N GLN A 57 -1.50 2.58 -10.56
CA GLN A 57 -1.81 3.21 -11.84
C GLN A 57 -1.32 4.65 -11.83
N ARG A 58 -1.13 5.22 -13.01
CA ARG A 58 -0.89 6.66 -13.18
C ARG A 58 -1.68 7.19 -14.36
N ILE A 59 -1.87 8.51 -14.40
CA ILE A 59 -2.41 9.20 -15.55
C ILE A 59 -1.24 9.72 -16.39
N SER A 60 -1.17 9.28 -17.65
CA SER A 60 -0.18 9.78 -18.61
C SER A 60 -0.50 11.20 -19.08
N ASP A 61 0.45 11.84 -19.75
CA ASP A 61 0.27 13.17 -20.35
C ASP A 61 -0.88 13.20 -21.38
N ALA A 62 -1.17 12.05 -22.00
CA ALA A 62 -2.30 11.89 -22.91
C ALA A 62 -3.65 11.66 -22.18
N GLY A 63 -3.66 11.69 -20.85
CA GLY A 63 -4.85 11.44 -20.02
C GLY A 63 -5.27 9.97 -19.96
N GLN A 64 -4.41 9.04 -20.35
CA GLN A 64 -4.67 7.60 -20.31
C GLN A 64 -4.21 6.99 -18.98
N ILE A 65 -4.93 5.98 -18.52
CA ILE A 65 -4.52 5.22 -17.34
C ILE A 65 -3.48 4.19 -17.76
N GLU A 66 -2.33 4.24 -17.11
CA GLU A 66 -1.20 3.34 -17.34
C GLU A 66 -0.88 2.56 -16.06
N SER A 67 -0.70 1.25 -16.18
CA SER A 67 -0.20 0.43 -15.07
C SER A 67 1.28 0.70 -14.87
N VAL A 68 1.66 1.02 -13.64
CA VAL A 68 3.05 1.37 -13.29
C VAL A 68 3.90 0.14 -13.11
N PHE A 69 3.41 -0.83 -12.32
CA PHE A 69 4.09 -2.08 -12.04
C PHE A 69 3.06 -3.17 -11.73
N PRO A 70 2.61 -3.93 -12.73
CA PRO A 70 1.65 -5.01 -12.51
C PRO A 70 2.24 -6.14 -11.67
N THR A 71 1.55 -6.51 -10.59
CA THR A 71 1.99 -7.57 -9.68
C THR A 71 0.80 -8.41 -9.21
N LYS A 72 1.08 -9.66 -8.80
CA LYS A 72 0.13 -10.52 -8.07
C LYS A 72 0.24 -10.28 -6.55
N GLY A 73 0.17 -9.03 -6.15
CA GLY A 73 0.21 -8.57 -4.77
C GLY A 73 -0.61 -7.30 -4.64
N GLU A 74 -1.00 -6.95 -3.42
CA GLU A 74 -1.88 -5.83 -3.13
C GLU A 74 -1.08 -4.59 -2.74
N LEU A 75 -1.12 -3.54 -3.56
CA LEU A 75 -0.65 -2.20 -3.22
C LEU A 75 -1.83 -1.29 -2.80
N GLY A 76 -2.80 -1.86 -2.17
CA GLY A 76 -3.98 -1.18 -1.67
C GLY A 76 -4.61 -1.98 -0.56
N MET A 77 -5.61 -1.40 0.04
CA MET A 77 -6.41 -2.03 1.10
C MET A 77 -7.81 -1.41 1.14
N PRO A 78 -8.80 -2.10 1.74
CA PRO A 78 -10.11 -1.52 1.96
C PRO A 78 -10.05 -0.21 2.74
N GLN A 79 -10.83 0.77 2.33
CA GLN A 79 -10.83 2.14 2.90
C GLN A 79 -11.68 2.21 4.18
N TRP A 80 -11.27 1.52 5.23
CA TRP A 80 -11.94 1.54 6.53
C TRP A 80 -11.80 2.87 7.26
N VAL A 81 -10.63 3.52 7.09
CA VAL A 81 -10.28 4.79 7.71
C VAL A 81 -9.54 5.68 6.72
N PHE A 82 -9.62 6.99 6.93
CA PHE A 82 -8.88 7.95 6.12
C PHE A 82 -7.39 7.98 6.48
N GLY A 83 -6.57 8.38 5.49
CA GLY A 83 -5.15 8.64 5.68
C GLY A 83 -4.26 7.40 5.67
N THR A 84 -4.82 6.19 5.52
CA THR A 84 -4.00 4.99 5.25
C THR A 84 -3.25 5.14 3.94
N SER A 85 -2.02 4.65 3.91
CA SER A 85 -1.19 4.69 2.70
C SER A 85 -0.32 3.45 2.61
N GLN A 86 -0.22 2.91 1.40
CA GLN A 86 0.60 1.75 1.05
C GLN A 86 1.79 2.14 0.18
N TYR A 87 1.85 3.39 -0.29
CA TYR A 87 3.00 3.91 -1.00
C TYR A 87 3.22 5.39 -0.68
N ALA A 88 4.43 5.86 -0.93
CA ALA A 88 4.81 7.27 -0.82
C ALA A 88 5.96 7.58 -1.78
N PHE A 89 5.96 8.78 -2.35
CA PHE A 89 7.04 9.22 -3.22
C PHE A 89 8.26 9.65 -2.40
N ALA A 90 9.41 9.03 -2.66
CA ALA A 90 10.70 9.52 -2.19
C ALA A 90 11.30 10.54 -3.17
N SER A 91 10.99 10.39 -4.47
CA SER A 91 11.32 11.33 -5.54
C SER A 91 10.37 11.12 -6.72
N ASP A 92 10.57 11.85 -7.83
CA ASP A 92 9.82 11.63 -9.07
C ASP A 92 10.00 10.23 -9.67
N GLU A 93 11.10 9.55 -9.34
CA GLU A 93 11.48 8.27 -9.93
C GLU A 93 11.48 7.12 -8.91
N LEU A 94 11.28 7.41 -7.62
CA LEU A 94 11.35 6.41 -6.56
C LEU A 94 10.12 6.45 -5.66
N ILE A 95 9.43 5.33 -5.58
CA ILE A 95 8.35 5.09 -4.63
C ILE A 95 8.79 4.09 -3.58
N VAL A 96 8.55 4.40 -2.31
CA VAL A 96 8.58 3.42 -1.23
C VAL A 96 7.18 2.84 -1.12
N CYS A 97 7.03 1.54 -1.11
CA CYS A 97 5.72 0.90 -1.03
C CYS A 97 5.72 -0.33 -0.11
N SER A 98 4.53 -0.63 0.36
CA SER A 98 4.23 -1.89 1.04
C SER A 98 3.25 -2.65 0.15
N HIS A 99 3.66 -3.81 -0.33
CA HIS A 99 2.75 -4.69 -1.04
C HIS A 99 2.44 -5.93 -0.20
N ILE A 100 1.18 -6.37 -0.24
CA ILE A 100 0.74 -7.52 0.54
C ILE A 100 0.73 -8.74 -0.38
N LYS A 101 1.42 -9.79 0.05
CA LYS A 101 1.48 -11.07 -0.64
C LYS A 101 1.27 -12.19 0.36
N GLN A 102 0.31 -13.07 0.09
CA GLN A 102 -0.08 -14.15 0.99
C GLN A 102 -0.40 -13.67 2.43
N GLY A 103 -1.03 -12.50 2.55
CA GLY A 103 -1.40 -11.91 3.84
C GLY A 103 -0.26 -11.26 4.63
N VAL A 104 0.93 -11.12 4.03
CA VAL A 104 2.11 -10.50 4.65
C VAL A 104 2.49 -9.24 3.90
N SER A 105 2.66 -8.14 4.60
CA SER A 105 3.21 -6.91 4.05
C SER A 105 4.71 -7.04 3.79
N GLN A 106 5.13 -6.65 2.62
CA GLN A 106 6.54 -6.60 2.21
C GLN A 106 6.91 -5.18 1.84
N LEU A 107 7.91 -4.63 2.51
CA LEU A 107 8.43 -3.31 2.20
C LEU A 107 9.28 -3.37 0.94
N ALA A 108 9.10 -2.43 0.03
CA ALA A 108 9.82 -2.40 -1.22
C ALA A 108 10.08 -0.98 -1.74
N LEU A 109 11.06 -0.87 -2.62
CA LEU A 109 11.36 0.31 -3.42
C LEU A 109 10.98 0.02 -4.87
N LEU A 110 10.16 0.87 -5.44
CA LEU A 110 9.79 0.81 -6.84
C LEU A 110 10.49 1.93 -7.61
N ASP A 111 11.47 1.54 -8.42
CA ASP A 111 12.15 2.41 -9.38
C ASP A 111 11.25 2.56 -10.62
N LEU A 112 10.71 3.75 -10.82
CA LEU A 112 9.79 4.06 -11.91
C LEU A 112 10.47 4.16 -13.26
N ARG A 113 11.78 4.51 -13.29
CA ARG A 113 12.57 4.62 -14.53
C ARG A 113 12.86 3.23 -15.11
N ASN A 114 13.30 2.31 -14.24
CA ASN A 114 13.70 0.97 -14.64
C ASN A 114 12.56 -0.06 -14.50
N GLN A 115 11.41 0.34 -13.98
CA GLN A 115 10.26 -0.52 -13.65
C GLN A 115 10.69 -1.73 -12.81
N LYS A 116 11.51 -1.49 -11.81
CA LYS A 116 12.09 -2.52 -10.95
C LYS A 116 11.59 -2.36 -9.52
N LEU A 117 11.07 -3.44 -8.97
CA LEU A 117 10.75 -3.55 -7.54
C LEU A 117 11.92 -4.23 -6.83
N GLU A 118 12.42 -3.59 -5.78
CA GLU A 118 13.43 -4.11 -4.86
C GLU A 118 12.79 -4.33 -3.49
N GLU A 119 12.60 -5.58 -3.10
CA GLU A 119 12.12 -5.90 -1.76
C GLU A 119 13.20 -5.60 -0.72
N ILE A 120 12.80 -4.98 0.39
CA ILE A 120 13.67 -4.62 1.51
C ILE A 120 13.48 -5.67 2.60
N ASP A 121 14.58 -6.21 3.11
CA ASP A 121 14.55 -7.08 4.27
C ASP A 121 14.00 -6.31 5.49
N CYS A 122 12.83 -6.73 5.93
CA CYS A 122 12.05 -6.03 6.95
C CYS A 122 11.49 -7.05 7.95
N PRO A 123 11.73 -6.88 9.26
CA PRO A 123 11.22 -7.81 10.27
C PRO A 123 9.70 -7.69 10.49
N PHE A 124 9.08 -6.63 9.98
CA PHE A 124 7.67 -6.35 10.16
C PHE A 124 6.82 -6.95 9.04
N THR A 125 5.67 -7.50 9.41
CA THR A 125 4.72 -8.18 8.51
C THR A 125 3.38 -7.46 8.37
N ASP A 126 3.19 -6.36 9.09
CA ASP A 126 2.09 -5.39 8.96
C ASP A 126 2.69 -3.99 8.81
N ILE A 127 2.57 -3.39 7.62
CA ILE A 127 3.17 -2.09 7.28
C ILE A 127 2.09 -1.19 6.71
N GLN A 128 1.86 -0.05 7.35
CA GLN A 128 0.81 0.90 6.98
C GLN A 128 1.26 2.34 7.23
N TYR A 129 0.47 3.31 6.74
CA TYR A 129 0.69 4.74 6.93
C TYR A 129 2.07 5.21 6.46
N LEU A 130 2.48 4.72 5.32
CA LEU A 130 3.77 4.99 4.71
C LEU A 130 3.88 6.47 4.32
N ARG A 131 5.00 7.10 4.70
CA ARG A 131 5.38 8.46 4.27
C ARG A 131 6.85 8.44 3.93
N ALA A 132 7.26 9.21 2.93
CA ALA A 132 8.65 9.25 2.49
C ALA A 132 9.14 10.69 2.25
N THR A 133 10.44 10.82 2.34
CA THR A 133 11.25 11.94 1.85
C THR A 133 12.35 11.38 0.97
N ALA A 134 13.23 12.21 0.43
CA ALA A 134 14.35 11.74 -0.37
C ALA A 134 15.31 10.78 0.38
N ASP A 135 15.42 10.90 1.70
CA ASP A 135 16.40 10.16 2.50
C ASP A 135 15.79 9.02 3.31
N TYR A 136 14.53 9.14 3.69
CA TYR A 136 13.87 8.25 4.65
C TYR A 136 12.43 7.95 4.28
N ALA A 137 11.99 6.76 4.69
CA ALA A 137 10.57 6.45 4.82
C ALA A 137 10.22 6.16 6.28
N VAL A 138 9.03 6.57 6.70
CA VAL A 138 8.49 6.31 8.04
C VAL A 138 7.14 5.61 7.87
N PHE A 139 6.88 4.61 8.71
CA PHE A 139 5.66 3.82 8.64
C PHE A 139 5.29 3.25 10.01
N ARG A 140 4.00 2.94 10.15
CA ARG A 140 3.55 2.08 11.23
C ARG A 140 3.92 0.64 10.88
N ALA A 141 4.55 -0.04 11.81
CA ALA A 141 5.04 -1.40 11.65
C ALA A 141 4.50 -2.30 12.75
N GLY A 142 4.34 -3.57 12.48
CA GLY A 142 3.98 -4.59 13.46
C GLY A 142 4.34 -5.98 12.95
N SER A 143 4.36 -6.93 13.87
CA SER A 143 4.50 -8.35 13.55
C SER A 143 3.65 -9.18 14.51
N PRO A 144 3.44 -10.49 14.24
CA PRO A 144 2.70 -11.36 15.15
C PRO A 144 3.34 -11.50 16.53
N THR A 145 4.60 -11.18 16.66
CA THR A 145 5.39 -11.39 17.90
C THR A 145 5.86 -10.11 18.55
N GLU A 146 5.64 -8.96 17.89
CA GLU A 146 6.09 -7.68 18.38
C GLU A 146 4.94 -6.66 18.39
N VAL A 147 4.94 -5.78 19.37
CA VAL A 147 3.96 -4.70 19.45
C VAL A 147 4.13 -3.73 18.28
N ALA A 148 3.05 -3.06 17.94
CA ALA A 148 3.09 -2.05 16.89
C ALA A 148 4.12 -0.97 17.21
N ALA A 149 4.78 -0.47 16.17
CA ALA A 149 5.85 0.50 16.26
C ALA A 149 5.73 1.57 15.18
N ILE A 150 6.42 2.68 15.37
CA ILE A 150 6.82 3.58 14.29
C ILE A 150 8.25 3.22 13.92
N ALA A 151 8.45 2.84 12.67
CA ALA A 151 9.74 2.48 12.12
C ALA A 151 10.17 3.46 11.02
N ARG A 152 11.47 3.55 10.82
CA ARG A 152 12.09 4.38 9.79
C ARG A 152 13.06 3.56 8.95
N LEU A 153 12.88 3.59 7.65
CA LEU A 153 13.83 3.07 6.65
C LEU A 153 14.75 4.22 6.20
N ASN A 154 16.05 4.04 6.27
CA ASN A 154 17.01 4.87 5.56
C ASN A 154 17.12 4.37 4.12
N LEU A 155 16.88 5.23 3.12
CA LEU A 155 16.80 4.82 1.71
C LEU A 155 18.16 4.52 1.09
N GLU A 156 19.25 5.10 1.59
CA GLU A 156 20.60 4.83 1.14
C GLU A 156 21.13 3.50 1.69
N THR A 157 21.10 3.35 3.01
CA THR A 157 21.70 2.21 3.71
C THR A 157 20.78 0.99 3.81
N LYS A 158 19.49 1.15 3.51
CA LYS A 158 18.42 0.15 3.66
C LYS A 158 18.20 -0.30 5.11
N ARG A 159 18.78 0.40 6.07
CA ARG A 159 18.62 0.09 7.49
C ARG A 159 17.27 0.56 8.01
N ILE A 160 16.63 -0.31 8.79
CA ILE A 160 15.38 -0.01 9.48
C ILE A 160 15.69 0.20 10.98
N ASP A 161 15.22 1.34 11.49
CA ASP A 161 15.29 1.68 12.91
C ASP A 161 13.88 1.78 13.49
N THR A 162 13.63 1.16 14.64
CA THR A 162 12.41 1.38 15.43
C THR A 162 12.55 2.70 16.20
N LEU A 163 11.69 3.67 15.88
CA LEU A 163 11.69 4.99 16.52
C LEU A 163 10.89 4.99 17.82
N ARG A 164 9.75 4.28 17.83
CA ARG A 164 8.84 4.25 18.97
C ARG A 164 8.02 2.97 18.97
N LEU A 165 7.95 2.30 20.10
CA LEU A 165 7.00 1.21 20.34
C LEU A 165 5.65 1.78 20.83
N ALA A 166 4.55 1.11 20.51
CA ALA A 166 3.21 1.49 20.95
C ALA A 166 3.04 1.35 22.49
N ASN A 167 3.71 0.36 23.06
CA ASN A 167 3.79 0.13 24.51
C ASN A 167 5.07 -0.65 24.83
N ASP A 168 5.31 -0.88 26.10
CA ASP A 168 6.45 -1.62 26.68
C ASP A 168 6.02 -2.99 27.25
N LEU A 169 4.88 -3.51 26.82
CA LEU A 169 4.35 -4.79 27.29
C LEU A 169 5.24 -5.95 26.82
N GLU A 170 5.81 -6.67 27.77
CA GLU A 170 6.52 -7.91 27.51
C GLU A 170 5.56 -9.09 27.58
N VAL A 171 5.42 -9.82 26.48
CA VAL A 171 4.63 -11.04 26.39
C VAL A 171 5.55 -12.23 26.18
N PHE A 172 5.39 -13.26 26.99
CA PHE A 172 6.19 -14.46 26.85
C PHE A 172 5.94 -15.12 25.49
N PRO A 173 6.99 -15.46 24.71
CA PRO A 173 6.86 -15.92 23.33
C PRO A 173 5.90 -17.10 23.08
N ALA A 174 5.73 -17.97 24.09
CA ALA A 174 4.82 -19.12 23.98
C ALA A 174 3.31 -18.75 23.90
N TYR A 175 2.96 -17.49 24.19
CA TYR A 175 1.59 -16.99 24.04
C TYR A 175 1.29 -16.42 22.66
N PHE A 176 2.30 -16.29 21.78
CA PHE A 176 2.08 -15.81 20.45
C PHE A 176 1.63 -16.93 19.50
N SER A 177 0.62 -16.64 18.71
CA SER A 177 0.18 -17.50 17.62
C SER A 177 0.63 -16.85 16.29
N ILE A 178 1.60 -17.45 15.64
CA ILE A 178 2.12 -16.93 14.36
C ILE A 178 1.18 -17.35 13.24
N PRO A 179 0.61 -16.39 12.46
CA PRO A 179 -0.28 -16.69 11.37
C PRO A 179 0.43 -17.53 10.28
N ARG A 180 -0.28 -18.52 9.75
CA ARG A 180 0.19 -19.32 8.60
C ARG A 180 -0.77 -19.12 7.44
N PRO A 181 -0.30 -18.75 6.26
CA PRO A 181 -1.14 -18.68 5.07
C PRO A 181 -1.66 -20.09 4.73
N ILE A 182 -2.95 -20.16 4.44
CA ILE A 182 -3.62 -21.37 3.98
C ILE A 182 -4.40 -21.08 2.72
N GLU A 183 -4.51 -22.08 1.86
CA GLU A 183 -5.32 -22.06 0.66
C GLU A 183 -6.25 -23.28 0.68
N PHE A 184 -7.48 -23.06 0.24
CA PHE A 184 -8.46 -24.15 0.15
C PHE A 184 -9.39 -23.94 -1.06
N PRO A 185 -9.85 -25.04 -1.70
CA PRO A 185 -10.71 -24.95 -2.85
C PRO A 185 -12.12 -24.48 -2.44
N THR A 186 -12.73 -23.71 -3.32
CA THR A 186 -14.11 -23.24 -3.20
C THR A 186 -14.93 -23.65 -4.42
N GLU A 187 -16.16 -23.14 -4.51
CA GLU A 187 -17.05 -23.40 -5.63
C GLU A 187 -16.43 -22.98 -6.99
N ALA A 188 -16.85 -23.64 -8.06
CA ALA A 188 -16.42 -23.39 -9.43
C ALA A 188 -14.91 -23.49 -9.68
N GLY A 189 -14.17 -24.22 -8.84
CA GLY A 189 -12.71 -24.39 -8.98
C GLY A 189 -11.89 -23.17 -8.56
N LEU A 190 -12.50 -22.23 -7.86
CA LEU A 190 -11.78 -21.09 -7.26
C LEU A 190 -11.04 -21.52 -6.00
N THR A 191 -10.04 -20.73 -5.62
CA THR A 191 -9.26 -20.91 -4.39
C THR A 191 -9.55 -19.75 -3.46
N ALA A 192 -9.84 -20.03 -2.20
CA ALA A 192 -9.87 -19.05 -1.15
C ALA A 192 -8.56 -19.08 -0.35
N HIS A 193 -8.19 -17.93 0.18
CA HIS A 193 -6.99 -17.71 0.96
C HIS A 193 -7.37 -17.29 2.37
N GLY A 194 -6.58 -17.69 3.35
CA GLY A 194 -6.81 -17.33 4.74
C GLY A 194 -5.53 -17.40 5.56
N LEU A 195 -5.62 -16.93 6.81
CA LEU A 195 -4.55 -17.06 7.79
C LEU A 195 -5.01 -17.97 8.93
N SER A 196 -4.30 -19.05 9.16
CA SER A 196 -4.52 -19.91 10.31
C SER A 196 -3.74 -19.40 11.53
N LEU A 197 -4.44 -19.19 12.63
CA LEU A 197 -3.87 -18.80 13.93
C LEU A 197 -3.86 -19.95 14.94
N ILE A 198 -4.52 -21.07 14.63
CA ILE A 198 -4.66 -22.21 15.53
C ILE A 198 -3.74 -23.30 15.05
N HIS A 199 -2.65 -23.53 15.80
CA HIS A 199 -1.74 -24.65 15.58
C HIS A 199 -1.93 -25.63 16.72
N ILE A 200 -2.95 -26.42 16.60
CA ILE A 200 -3.15 -27.57 17.48
C ILE A 200 -2.36 -28.73 16.89
#